data_ae1aa90e29ce52294fb35ae9dba73b5c
#
_entry.id   ae1aa90e29ce52294fb35ae9dba73b5c
#
_cell.length_a   1.000
_cell.length_b   1.000
_cell.length_c   1.000
_cell.angle_alpha   90.00
_cell.angle_beta   90.00
_cell.angle_gamma   90.00
#
_symmetry.space_group_name_H-M   'P 1'
#
loop_
_entity.id
_entity.type
_entity.pdbx_description
1 polymer ?
#
loop_
_entity_poly.entity_id
_entity_poly.type
_entity_poly.pdbx_seq_one_letter_code
_entity_poly.pdbx_strand_id
1 'polypeptide(L)'
;METPICDFVKEYADNGFSRFHMPGHKGRKFIGCEKYDITEIDGADVLSHADGIIKKSQENAAKLFGSGASFYSTEGSSQCIKTMLAVVFADYRRKLLHEKTDKPENLSEAKKTGARPFYENEIIEKSEAITERAYVLAARNVHKSMIDALALLDLDVEFIYPKDADSICVSMVTPADIME
;
A
#
# COMPACT_ATOMS: atom_id res chain seq x y z
N MET A 1 -6.82 23.05 7.58
CA MET A 1 -5.85 22.09 7.03
C MET A 1 -5.64 22.46 5.56
N GLU A 2 -4.41 22.58 5.11
CA GLU A 2 -4.11 22.89 3.71
C GLU A 2 -4.46 21.70 2.81
N THR A 3 -4.88 22.00 1.57
CA THR A 3 -5.23 20.97 0.56
C THR A 3 -4.30 21.05 -0.65
N PRO A 4 -2.99 20.73 -0.48
CA PRO A 4 -1.93 21.13 -1.40
C PRO A 4 -2.14 20.64 -2.84
N ILE A 5 -2.66 19.42 -3.05
CA ILE A 5 -2.98 18.91 -4.38
C ILE A 5 -4.14 19.71 -4.99
N CYS A 6 -5.21 19.92 -4.22
CA CYS A 6 -6.40 20.61 -4.69
C CYS A 6 -6.11 22.09 -4.99
N ASP A 7 -5.31 22.73 -4.15
CA ASP A 7 -4.92 24.12 -4.28
C ASP A 7 -4.05 24.29 -5.54
N PHE A 8 -3.04 23.43 -5.74
CA PHE A 8 -2.20 23.44 -6.94
C PHE A 8 -3.01 23.24 -8.23
N VAL A 9 -3.90 22.24 -8.26
CA VAL A 9 -4.70 21.93 -9.45
C VAL A 9 -5.65 23.07 -9.82
N LYS A 10 -6.24 23.75 -8.83
CA LYS A 10 -7.08 24.93 -9.05
C LYS A 10 -6.28 26.11 -9.60
N GLU A 11 -5.15 26.40 -8.97
CA GLU A 11 -4.25 27.46 -9.41
C GLU A 11 -3.77 27.23 -10.85
N TYR A 12 -3.33 26.00 -11.15
CA TYR A 12 -2.92 25.61 -12.48
C TYR A 12 -4.05 25.74 -13.52
N ALA A 13 -5.29 25.38 -13.14
CA ALA A 13 -6.45 25.48 -14.01
C ALA A 13 -6.77 26.94 -14.40
N ASP A 14 -6.52 27.88 -13.51
CA ASP A 14 -6.87 29.29 -13.66
C ASP A 14 -5.72 30.14 -14.24
N ASN A 15 -4.48 29.63 -14.28
CA ASN A 15 -3.29 30.37 -14.77
C ASN A 15 -3.25 30.60 -16.28
N GLY A 16 -4.13 29.97 -17.05
CA GLY A 16 -4.22 30.16 -18.50
C GLY A 16 -3.02 29.66 -19.31
N PHE A 17 -2.17 28.80 -18.74
CA PHE A 17 -1.01 28.24 -19.45
C PHE A 17 -1.41 27.40 -20.65
N SER A 18 -0.63 27.49 -21.72
CA SER A 18 -0.75 26.57 -22.88
C SER A 18 -0.28 25.18 -22.46
N ARG A 19 -1.17 24.18 -22.58
CA ARG A 19 -0.92 22.80 -22.12
C ARG A 19 -0.34 21.96 -23.25
N PHE A 20 0.97 21.80 -23.30
CA PHE A 20 1.66 20.91 -24.25
C PHE A 20 1.84 19.48 -23.73
N HIS A 21 1.47 19.24 -22.47
CA HIS A 21 1.50 17.93 -21.82
C HIS A 21 0.22 17.11 -22.05
N MET A 22 0.23 15.82 -21.68
CA MET A 22 -0.99 15.01 -21.61
C MET A 22 -1.86 15.47 -20.40
N PRO A 23 -3.18 15.27 -20.45
CA PRO A 23 -3.96 14.59 -21.46
C PRO A 23 -4.25 15.41 -22.73
N GLY A 24 -4.67 14.71 -23.81
CA GLY A 24 -4.83 15.29 -25.13
C GLY A 24 -5.91 16.37 -25.27
N HIS A 25 -6.90 16.44 -24.38
CA HIS A 25 -7.94 17.48 -24.38
C HIS A 25 -7.42 18.88 -24.04
N LYS A 26 -6.19 19.00 -23.51
CA LYS A 26 -5.51 20.28 -23.21
C LYS A 26 -6.32 21.23 -22.31
N GLY A 27 -7.15 20.69 -21.43
CA GLY A 27 -8.04 21.46 -20.56
C GLY A 27 -9.26 22.08 -21.25
N ARG A 28 -9.49 21.76 -22.54
CA ARG A 28 -10.66 22.25 -23.27
C ARG A 28 -11.93 21.61 -22.72
N LYS A 29 -12.92 22.45 -22.42
CA LYS A 29 -14.17 22.02 -21.80
C LYS A 29 -14.96 21.10 -22.72
N PHE A 30 -15.20 19.88 -22.27
CA PHE A 30 -16.10 18.91 -22.89
C PHE A 30 -17.17 18.44 -21.88
N ILE A 31 -16.75 17.89 -20.73
CA ILE A 31 -17.63 17.48 -19.62
C ILE A 31 -17.59 18.52 -18.50
N GLY A 32 -16.51 19.28 -18.38
CA GLY A 32 -16.34 20.38 -17.44
C GLY A 32 -15.23 20.20 -16.40
N CYS A 33 -14.67 19.01 -16.27
CA CYS A 33 -13.58 18.71 -15.33
C CYS A 33 -12.19 18.72 -15.98
N GLU A 34 -12.08 18.83 -17.30
CA GLU A 34 -10.81 18.69 -18.04
C GLU A 34 -9.77 19.74 -17.65
N LYS A 35 -10.19 20.90 -17.17
CA LYS A 35 -9.24 21.92 -16.71
C LYS A 35 -8.45 21.49 -15.48
N TYR A 36 -8.99 20.53 -14.69
CA TYR A 36 -8.38 19.97 -13.49
C TYR A 36 -7.62 18.67 -13.75
N ASP A 37 -7.74 18.11 -14.97
CA ASP A 37 -7.04 16.90 -15.36
C ASP A 37 -5.65 17.26 -15.88
N ILE A 38 -4.64 16.86 -15.13
CA ILE A 38 -3.23 17.16 -15.36
C ILE A 38 -2.40 15.88 -15.24
N THR A 39 -1.14 15.94 -15.61
CA THR A 39 -0.16 14.87 -15.41
C THR A 39 0.96 15.34 -14.48
N GLU A 40 2.05 14.62 -14.45
CA GLU A 40 3.26 14.88 -13.68
C GLU A 40 4.04 16.06 -14.27
N ILE A 41 3.44 17.24 -14.21
CA ILE A 41 4.07 18.51 -14.64
C ILE A 41 4.87 19.11 -13.50
N ASP A 42 5.66 20.13 -13.81
CA ASP A 42 6.44 20.86 -12.81
C ASP A 42 5.55 21.35 -11.65
N GLY A 43 5.93 20.99 -10.43
CA GLY A 43 5.18 21.27 -9.21
C GLY A 43 4.03 20.31 -8.89
N ALA A 44 3.61 19.42 -9.81
CA ALA A 44 2.52 18.46 -9.56
C ALA A 44 2.92 17.24 -8.70
N ASP A 45 4.22 17.01 -8.53
CA ASP A 45 4.76 15.86 -7.82
C ASP A 45 4.47 14.52 -8.53
N VAL A 46 5.01 13.41 -8.04
CA VAL A 46 4.87 12.05 -8.61
C VAL A 46 4.46 11.07 -7.51
N LEU A 47 3.34 10.35 -7.72
CA LEU A 47 2.77 9.49 -6.68
C LEU A 47 3.70 8.35 -6.24
N SER A 48 4.48 7.77 -7.16
CA SER A 48 5.36 6.63 -6.87
C SER A 48 6.54 6.96 -5.94
N HIS A 49 6.95 8.23 -5.89
CA HIS A 49 8.03 8.73 -5.03
C HIS A 49 7.79 10.19 -4.64
N ALA A 50 6.65 10.41 -4.03
CA ALA A 50 6.19 11.73 -3.64
C ALA A 50 7.20 12.48 -2.76
N ASP A 51 7.56 13.70 -3.15
CA ASP A 51 8.46 14.59 -2.39
C ASP A 51 7.92 16.04 -2.28
N GLY A 52 6.82 16.36 -2.97
CA GLY A 52 6.18 17.67 -3.05
C GLY A 52 4.78 17.73 -2.45
N ILE A 53 3.81 18.16 -3.27
CA ILE A 53 2.41 18.38 -2.84
C ILE A 53 1.68 17.09 -2.47
N ILE A 54 2.01 15.98 -3.12
CA ILE A 54 1.43 14.67 -2.80
C ILE A 54 1.93 14.23 -1.43
N LYS A 55 3.23 14.31 -1.17
CA LYS A 55 3.81 14.02 0.15
C LYS A 55 3.16 14.84 1.25
N LYS A 56 3.06 16.16 1.06
CA LYS A 56 2.42 17.06 2.02
C LYS A 56 0.95 16.67 2.27
N SER A 57 0.24 16.26 1.22
CA SER A 57 -1.14 15.77 1.33
C SER A 57 -1.22 14.46 2.12
N GLN A 58 -0.31 13.51 1.89
CA GLN A 58 -0.21 12.25 2.64
C GLN A 58 0.11 12.51 4.12
N GLU A 59 0.99 13.45 4.43
CA GLU A 59 1.28 13.88 5.81
C GLU A 59 0.06 14.50 6.50
N ASN A 60 -0.73 15.29 5.76
CA ASN A 60 -1.97 15.84 6.27
C ASN A 60 -3.02 14.74 6.53
N ALA A 61 -3.11 13.74 5.65
CA ALA A 61 -3.96 12.57 5.87
C ALA A 61 -3.52 11.77 7.10
N ALA A 62 -2.21 11.56 7.28
CA ALA A 62 -1.68 10.88 8.46
C ALA A 62 -2.07 11.59 9.75
N LYS A 63 -1.97 12.93 9.80
CA LYS A 63 -2.40 13.73 10.95
C LYS A 63 -3.91 13.63 11.20
N LEU A 64 -4.71 13.66 10.13
CA LEU A 64 -6.17 13.59 10.22
C LEU A 64 -6.65 12.25 10.79
N PHE A 65 -6.03 11.16 10.36
CA PHE A 65 -6.38 9.80 10.78
C PHE A 65 -5.61 9.31 12.02
N GLY A 66 -4.68 10.11 12.55
CA GLY A 66 -3.85 9.73 13.69
C GLY A 66 -2.93 8.54 13.39
N SER A 67 -2.53 8.35 12.13
CA SER A 67 -1.65 7.27 11.70
C SER A 67 -0.18 7.72 11.67
N GLY A 68 0.76 6.78 11.78
CA GLY A 68 2.19 7.07 11.65
C GLY A 68 2.59 7.54 10.24
N ALA A 69 1.88 7.05 9.22
CA ALA A 69 2.02 7.46 7.82
C ALA A 69 0.72 7.15 7.06
N SER A 70 0.50 7.84 5.95
CA SER A 70 -0.59 7.55 5.01
C SER A 70 -0.06 7.63 3.59
N PHE A 71 -0.50 6.70 2.75
CA PHE A 71 -0.11 6.61 1.34
C PHE A 71 -1.35 6.53 0.48
N TYR A 72 -1.30 7.14 -0.70
CA TYR A 72 -2.39 7.07 -1.67
C TYR A 72 -2.19 5.93 -2.65
N SER A 73 -3.29 5.30 -3.04
CA SER A 73 -3.32 4.31 -4.11
C SER A 73 -4.36 4.72 -5.16
N THR A 74 -4.01 4.54 -6.42
CA THR A 74 -4.90 4.81 -7.57
C THR A 74 -5.71 3.58 -7.98
N GLU A 75 -5.37 2.40 -7.45
CA GLU A 75 -6.01 1.13 -7.81
C GLU A 75 -7.02 0.65 -6.74
N GLY A 76 -7.50 1.59 -5.92
CA GLY A 76 -8.53 1.35 -4.91
C GLY A 76 -8.09 0.46 -3.75
N SER A 77 -9.07 0.06 -2.92
CA SER A 77 -8.86 -0.76 -1.72
C SER A 77 -8.24 -2.13 -2.00
N SER A 78 -8.45 -2.69 -3.19
CA SER A 78 -7.86 -3.98 -3.57
C SER A 78 -6.34 -3.93 -3.58
N GLN A 79 -5.76 -2.85 -4.09
CA GLN A 79 -4.30 -2.65 -4.06
C GLN A 79 -3.82 -2.42 -2.63
N CYS A 80 -4.54 -1.63 -1.84
CA CYS A 80 -4.20 -1.40 -0.43
C CYS A 80 -4.16 -2.70 0.38
N ILE A 81 -5.13 -3.60 0.18
CA ILE A 81 -5.16 -4.92 0.84
C ILE A 81 -3.95 -5.76 0.45
N LYS A 82 -3.64 -5.84 -0.85
CA LYS A 82 -2.46 -6.58 -1.35
C LYS A 82 -1.17 -6.02 -0.77
N THR A 83 -1.01 -4.70 -0.78
CA THR A 83 0.17 -4.03 -0.23
C THR A 83 0.31 -4.26 1.28
N MET A 84 -0.80 -4.17 2.03
CA MET A 84 -0.82 -4.43 3.46
C MET A 84 -0.30 -5.85 3.77
N LEU A 85 -0.82 -6.85 3.10
CA LEU A 85 -0.35 -8.22 3.28
C LEU A 85 1.12 -8.38 2.89
N ALA A 86 1.53 -7.83 1.74
CA ALA A 86 2.93 -7.91 1.30
C ALA A 86 3.89 -7.31 2.32
N VAL A 87 3.56 -6.16 2.90
CA VAL A 87 4.39 -5.50 3.94
C VAL A 87 4.47 -6.33 5.21
N VAL A 88 3.32 -6.85 5.69
CA VAL A 88 3.28 -7.68 6.91
C VAL A 88 4.12 -8.95 6.72
N PHE A 89 4.01 -9.62 5.58
CA PHE A 89 4.76 -10.85 5.31
C PHE A 89 6.23 -10.60 5.03
N ALA A 90 6.59 -9.49 4.40
CA ALA A 90 7.99 -9.10 4.25
C ALA A 90 8.65 -8.89 5.63
N ASP A 91 7.95 -8.25 6.57
CA ASP A 91 8.43 -8.06 7.94
C ASP A 91 8.53 -9.39 8.71
N TYR A 92 7.53 -10.26 8.59
CA TYR A 92 7.52 -11.59 9.17
C TYR A 92 8.69 -12.45 8.68
N ARG A 93 8.90 -12.53 7.36
CA ARG A 93 10.03 -13.27 6.76
C ARG A 93 11.38 -12.71 7.23
N ARG A 94 11.50 -11.39 7.31
CA ARG A 94 12.71 -10.75 7.82
C ARG A 94 13.01 -11.14 9.27
N LYS A 95 12.01 -11.18 10.15
CA LYS A 95 12.16 -11.60 11.54
C LYS A 95 12.61 -13.06 11.63
N LEU A 96 11.99 -13.97 10.87
CA LEU A 96 12.39 -15.37 10.82
C LEU A 96 13.84 -15.56 10.35
N LEU A 97 14.29 -14.77 9.38
CA LEU A 97 15.68 -14.79 8.92
C LEU A 97 16.65 -14.35 10.04
N HIS A 98 16.31 -13.31 10.78
CA HIS A 98 17.15 -12.84 11.90
C HIS A 98 17.21 -13.83 13.06
N GLU A 99 16.10 -14.53 13.37
CA GLU A 99 16.08 -15.55 14.41
C GLU A 99 16.91 -16.79 14.05
N LYS A 100 17.01 -17.13 12.77
CA LYS A 100 17.81 -18.28 12.28
C LYS A 100 19.30 -17.94 12.10
N THR A 101 19.66 -16.65 12.03
CA THR A 101 21.05 -16.20 11.92
C THR A 101 21.47 -15.59 13.26
N ASP A 102 22.15 -16.32 14.10
CA ASP A 102 22.71 -15.88 15.41
C ASP A 102 23.75 -14.74 15.32
N LYS A 103 23.62 -13.81 14.38
CA LYS A 103 24.49 -12.64 14.21
C LYS A 103 23.68 -11.35 14.35
N PRO A 104 24.02 -10.49 15.32
CA PRO A 104 23.49 -9.14 15.37
C PRO A 104 24.12 -8.32 14.23
N GLU A 105 23.47 -8.28 13.07
CA GLU A 105 23.88 -7.35 12.03
C GLU A 105 23.43 -5.93 12.38
N ASN A 106 24.41 -5.02 12.36
CA ASN A 106 24.27 -3.61 12.68
C ASN A 106 23.23 -2.91 11.81
N LEU A 107 22.01 -2.82 12.28
CA LEU A 107 20.90 -2.03 11.69
C LEU A 107 21.23 -0.53 11.58
N SER A 108 22.34 -0.09 12.19
CA SER A 108 22.77 1.32 12.20
C SER A 108 23.46 1.78 10.91
N GLU A 109 24.01 0.87 10.09
CA GLU A 109 24.71 1.25 8.86
C GLU A 109 23.77 1.37 7.66
N ALA A 110 22.73 0.55 7.54
CA ALA A 110 21.76 0.61 6.46
C ALA A 110 20.97 1.94 6.41
N LYS A 111 20.83 2.62 7.54
CA LYS A 111 20.19 3.94 7.60
C LYS A 111 21.05 5.09 7.07
N LYS A 112 22.36 4.89 6.93
CA LYS A 112 23.31 5.95 6.51
C LYS A 112 23.52 6.03 5.00
N THR A 113 23.21 5.00 4.24
CA THR A 113 23.55 4.92 2.81
C THR A 113 22.40 5.19 1.85
N GLY A 114 21.16 5.39 2.32
CA GLY A 114 20.00 5.64 1.44
C GLY A 114 19.69 4.48 0.48
N ALA A 115 20.38 3.36 0.60
CA ALA A 115 20.17 2.17 -0.24
C ALA A 115 18.80 1.54 0.12
N ARG A 116 18.01 1.26 -0.89
CA ARG A 116 16.71 0.59 -0.75
C ARG A 116 16.97 -0.86 -0.31
N PRO A 117 16.53 -1.27 0.91
CA PRO A 117 16.86 -2.62 1.43
C PRO A 117 16.08 -3.77 0.75
N PHE A 118 15.31 -3.48 -0.32
CA PHE A 118 14.35 -4.43 -0.89
C PHE A 118 14.87 -5.31 -2.03
N TYR A 119 16.12 -5.17 -2.49
CA TYR A 119 16.64 -5.87 -3.68
C TYR A 119 18.06 -6.41 -3.52
N GLU A 120 18.46 -6.84 -2.34
CA GLU A 120 19.73 -7.54 -2.20
C GLU A 120 19.54 -9.04 -2.50
N ASN A 121 20.29 -9.55 -3.45
CA ASN A 121 20.29 -10.96 -3.88
C ASN A 121 20.51 -11.94 -2.69
N GLU A 122 21.23 -11.52 -1.65
CA GLU A 122 21.40 -12.30 -0.40
C GLU A 122 20.09 -12.62 0.32
N ILE A 123 19.09 -11.73 0.25
CA ILE A 123 17.76 -11.98 0.87
C ILE A 123 17.02 -13.04 0.07
N ILE A 124 17.18 -13.06 -1.25
CA ILE A 124 16.54 -14.04 -2.13
C ILE A 124 17.13 -15.44 -1.90
N GLU A 125 18.46 -15.57 -1.88
CA GLU A 125 19.13 -16.85 -1.63
C GLU A 125 18.83 -17.41 -0.22
N LYS A 126 18.77 -16.55 0.80
CA LYS A 126 18.40 -16.95 2.16
C LYS A 126 16.90 -17.23 2.33
N SER A 127 16.04 -16.64 1.51
CA SER A 127 14.59 -16.89 1.56
C SER A 127 14.21 -18.27 1.02
N GLU A 128 14.98 -18.84 0.10
CA GLU A 128 14.80 -20.21 -0.39
C GLU A 128 15.11 -21.26 0.70
N ALA A 129 15.87 -20.90 1.72
CA ALA A 129 16.17 -21.77 2.86
C ALA A 129 15.05 -21.80 3.91
N ILE A 130 14.02 -20.93 3.81
CA ILE A 130 12.85 -20.95 4.69
C ILE A 130 11.80 -21.86 4.08
N THR A 131 11.80 -23.11 4.49
CA THR A 131 10.80 -24.12 4.08
C THR A 131 9.44 -23.93 4.76
N GLU A 132 9.36 -23.11 5.79
CA GLU A 132 8.10 -22.79 6.47
C GLU A 132 7.36 -21.70 5.71
N ARG A 133 6.22 -22.02 5.13
CA ARG A 133 5.31 -21.05 4.53
C ARG A 133 4.65 -20.22 5.63
N ALA A 134 4.49 -18.95 5.36
CA ALA A 134 3.73 -18.10 6.24
C ALA A 134 2.25 -18.48 6.21
N TYR A 135 1.64 -18.55 7.37
CA TYR A 135 0.31 -19.07 7.60
C TYR A 135 -0.65 -17.94 8.02
N VAL A 136 -1.82 -17.92 7.43
CA VAL A 136 -2.85 -16.87 7.67
C VAL A 136 -4.15 -17.52 8.11
N LEU A 137 -4.67 -17.08 9.25
CA LEU A 137 -6.05 -17.34 9.64
C LEU A 137 -6.95 -16.25 9.04
N ALA A 138 -7.96 -16.64 8.30
CA ALA A 138 -8.89 -15.71 7.67
C ALA A 138 -10.34 -16.12 7.87
N ALA A 139 -11.21 -15.18 8.18
CA ALA A 139 -12.64 -15.44 8.17
C ALA A 139 -13.11 -15.80 6.75
N ARG A 140 -14.03 -16.76 6.62
CA ARG A 140 -14.47 -17.25 5.29
C ARG A 140 -15.14 -16.16 4.44
N ASN A 141 -15.64 -15.09 5.06
CA ASN A 141 -16.31 -13.96 4.42
C ASN A 141 -15.38 -12.81 4.01
N VAL A 142 -14.06 -13.03 3.97
CA VAL A 142 -13.13 -11.99 3.53
C VAL A 142 -13.38 -11.57 2.08
N HIS A 143 -13.07 -10.32 1.79
CA HIS A 143 -13.21 -9.78 0.44
C HIS A 143 -12.32 -10.53 -0.55
N LYS A 144 -12.77 -10.67 -1.80
CA LYS A 144 -12.04 -11.37 -2.89
C LYS A 144 -10.58 -10.90 -3.02
N SER A 145 -10.32 -9.60 -2.85
CA SER A 145 -8.95 -9.05 -2.92
C SER A 145 -8.00 -9.65 -1.89
N MET A 146 -8.51 -10.10 -0.73
CA MET A 146 -7.71 -10.81 0.26
C MET A 146 -7.31 -12.18 -0.28
N ILE A 147 -8.25 -12.93 -0.85
CA ILE A 147 -7.99 -14.24 -1.44
C ILE A 147 -6.98 -14.12 -2.60
N ASP A 148 -7.17 -13.14 -3.47
CA ASP A 148 -6.25 -12.86 -4.58
C ASP A 148 -4.84 -12.50 -4.06
N ALA A 149 -4.75 -11.78 -2.95
CA ALA A 149 -3.47 -11.41 -2.35
C ALA A 149 -2.77 -12.61 -1.68
N LEU A 150 -3.52 -13.49 -1.01
CA LEU A 150 -2.98 -14.72 -0.43
C LEU A 150 -2.39 -15.62 -1.52
N ALA A 151 -3.11 -15.78 -2.63
CA ALA A 151 -2.62 -16.55 -3.78
C ALA A 151 -1.39 -15.91 -4.44
N LEU A 152 -1.39 -14.56 -4.62
CA LEU A 152 -0.28 -13.84 -5.22
C LEU A 152 1.01 -13.93 -4.39
N LEU A 153 0.88 -13.96 -3.08
CA LEU A 153 2.00 -14.00 -2.13
C LEU A 153 2.40 -15.42 -1.73
N ASP A 154 1.76 -16.43 -2.31
CA ASP A 154 1.97 -17.88 -2.01
C ASP A 154 1.89 -18.16 -0.50
N LEU A 155 0.79 -17.72 0.13
CA LEU A 155 0.56 -17.87 1.56
C LEU A 155 -0.41 -19.02 1.83
N ASP A 156 -0.08 -19.84 2.80
CA ASP A 156 -1.01 -20.85 3.30
C ASP A 156 -2.12 -20.18 4.11
N VAL A 157 -3.36 -20.60 3.89
CA VAL A 157 -4.52 -20.00 4.56
C VAL A 157 -5.41 -21.09 5.17
N GLU A 158 -5.81 -20.86 6.41
CA GLU A 158 -6.89 -21.60 7.04
C GLU A 158 -8.09 -20.67 7.22
N PHE A 159 -9.25 -21.16 6.75
CA PHE A 159 -10.47 -20.38 6.84
C PHE A 159 -11.26 -20.75 8.09
N ILE A 160 -11.55 -19.74 8.89
CA ILE A 160 -12.47 -19.85 10.01
C ILE A 160 -13.89 -19.73 9.47
N TYR A 161 -14.68 -20.79 9.63
CA TYR A 161 -16.06 -20.83 9.19
C TYR A 161 -17.00 -20.31 10.28
N PRO A 162 -18.12 -19.66 9.93
CA PRO A 162 -19.11 -19.24 10.90
C PRO A 162 -19.77 -20.47 11.56
N LYS A 163 -20.10 -20.35 12.84
CA LYS A 163 -20.79 -21.41 13.59
C LYS A 163 -22.24 -21.61 13.10
N ASP A 164 -22.88 -20.54 12.59
CA ASP A 164 -24.21 -20.59 12.00
C ASP A 164 -24.14 -20.78 10.49
N ALA A 165 -24.16 -22.04 10.05
CA ALA A 165 -24.07 -22.39 8.63
C ALA A 165 -25.28 -21.93 7.79
N ASP A 166 -26.40 -21.58 8.42
CA ASP A 166 -27.65 -21.20 7.76
C ASP A 166 -27.72 -19.70 7.38
N SER A 167 -26.74 -18.90 7.81
CA SER A 167 -26.69 -17.47 7.49
C SER A 167 -25.81 -17.19 6.27
N ILE A 168 -26.42 -16.81 5.17
CA ILE A 168 -25.72 -16.38 3.94
C ILE A 168 -24.97 -15.05 4.17
N CYS A 169 -25.40 -14.22 5.14
CA CYS A 169 -25.00 -12.83 5.24
C CYS A 169 -24.11 -12.48 6.43
N VAL A 170 -23.97 -13.30 7.44
CA VAL A 170 -23.27 -12.95 8.68
C VAL A 170 -22.33 -14.05 9.12
N SER A 171 -21.06 -13.78 8.99
CA SER A 171 -20.00 -14.57 9.58
C SER A 171 -19.27 -13.67 10.57
N MET A 172 -19.67 -13.68 11.83
CA MET A 172 -18.90 -13.04 12.89
C MET A 172 -17.88 -14.03 13.42
N VAL A 173 -16.61 -13.73 13.21
CA VAL A 173 -15.49 -14.41 13.85
C VAL A 173 -15.19 -13.65 15.14
N THR A 174 -15.26 -14.34 16.26
CA THR A 174 -14.93 -13.78 17.57
C THR A 174 -13.51 -14.17 17.99
N PRO A 175 -12.88 -13.49 18.96
CA PRO A 175 -11.59 -13.91 19.51
C PRO A 175 -11.59 -15.36 20.04
N ALA A 176 -12.73 -15.87 20.51
CA ALA A 176 -12.85 -17.26 20.96
C ALA A 176 -12.73 -18.26 19.82
N ASP A 177 -13.22 -17.92 18.63
CA ASP A 177 -13.13 -18.78 17.44
C ASP A 177 -11.70 -18.90 16.90
N ILE A 178 -10.81 -17.99 17.30
CA ILE A 178 -9.38 -18.01 16.95
C ILE A 178 -8.57 -18.89 17.92
N MET A 179 -9.10 -19.10 19.14
CA MET A 179 -8.40 -19.84 20.20
C MET A 179 -8.74 -21.33 20.24
N GLU A 180 -9.75 -21.77 19.51
CA GLU A 180 -10.11 -23.18 19.26
C GLU A 180 -9.27 -23.77 18.13
#